data_ac38bd934ae9e41fde18846c25006260
#
_entry.id   ac38bd934ae9e41fde18846c25006260
#
_cell.length_a   1.000
_cell.length_b   1.000
_cell.length_c   1.000
_cell.angle_alpha   90.00
_cell.angle_beta   90.00
_cell.angle_gamma   90.00
#
_symmetry.space_group_name_H-M   'P 1'
#
loop_
_entity.id
_entity.type
_entity.pdbx_description
1 polymer ?
#
loop_
_entity_poly.entity_id
_entity_poly.type
_entity_poly.pdbx_seq_one_letter_code
_entity_poly.pdbx_strand_id
1 'polypeptide(L)'
;VMILYVAGLKNVPVTLLEAAEVDGANAWERFRHVTLPLLAPVTTIVVVISVIDSLRAFDLVQIMTRGGPANSTSVLANLMYIQAFNNYRMGQGAATAVILFFISLVFIVANLYRVMQDELEY
;
A
#
# COMPACT_ATOMS: atom_id res chain seq x y z
N VAL A 1 -8.63 -2.51 5.42
CA VAL A 1 -7.98 -3.47 4.50
C VAL A 1 -8.75 -4.78 4.43
N MET A 2 -8.94 -5.51 5.53
CA MET A 2 -9.61 -6.82 5.55
C MET A 2 -11.00 -6.81 4.92
N ILE A 3 -11.83 -5.81 5.24
CA ILE A 3 -13.20 -5.69 4.71
C ILE A 3 -13.20 -5.54 3.17
N LEU A 4 -12.25 -4.81 2.61
CA LEU A 4 -12.12 -4.63 1.17
C LEU A 4 -11.79 -5.94 0.46
N TYR A 5 -10.90 -6.75 1.02
CA TYR A 5 -10.60 -8.08 0.47
C TYR A 5 -11.78 -9.04 0.57
N VAL A 6 -12.52 -9.03 1.70
CA VAL A 6 -13.72 -9.85 1.84
C VAL A 6 -14.79 -9.43 0.84
N ALA A 7 -14.97 -8.13 0.61
CA ALA A 7 -15.89 -7.62 -0.41
C ALA A 7 -15.44 -8.02 -1.83
N GLY A 8 -14.13 -7.91 -2.11
CA GLY A 8 -13.56 -8.35 -3.39
C GLY A 8 -13.73 -9.84 -3.65
N LEU A 9 -13.51 -10.68 -2.63
CA LEU A 9 -13.71 -12.13 -2.74
C LEU A 9 -15.16 -12.50 -3.03
N LYS A 10 -16.14 -11.77 -2.49
CA LYS A 10 -17.55 -11.99 -2.77
C LYS A 10 -17.94 -11.64 -4.21
N ASN A 11 -17.19 -10.80 -4.88
CA ASN A 11 -17.41 -10.45 -6.28
C ASN A 11 -16.80 -11.45 -7.27
N VAL A 12 -16.00 -12.42 -6.79
CA VAL A 12 -15.46 -13.49 -7.64
C VAL A 12 -16.62 -14.44 -7.99
N PRO A 13 -16.95 -14.61 -9.29
CA PRO A 13 -18.05 -15.50 -9.70
C PRO A 13 -17.74 -16.94 -9.34
N VAL A 14 -18.65 -17.59 -8.62
CA VAL A 14 -18.52 -19.00 -8.20
C VAL A 14 -18.40 -19.91 -9.42
N THR A 15 -19.04 -19.55 -10.52
CA THR A 15 -19.00 -20.28 -11.80
C THR A 15 -17.58 -20.44 -12.35
N LEU A 16 -16.70 -19.44 -12.17
CA LEU A 16 -15.29 -19.54 -12.60
C LEU A 16 -14.50 -20.51 -11.73
N LEU A 17 -14.80 -20.57 -10.43
CA LEU A 17 -14.18 -21.49 -9.50
C LEU A 17 -14.63 -22.94 -9.77
N GLU A 18 -15.91 -23.13 -10.08
CA GLU A 18 -16.49 -24.43 -10.45
C GLU A 18 -15.95 -24.92 -11.80
N ALA A 19 -15.82 -24.04 -12.79
CA ALA A 19 -15.22 -24.37 -14.07
C ALA A 19 -13.76 -24.85 -13.91
N ALA A 20 -12.96 -24.11 -13.14
CA ALA A 20 -11.57 -24.50 -12.85
C ALA A 20 -11.49 -25.85 -12.08
N GLU A 21 -12.48 -26.17 -11.26
CA GLU A 21 -12.57 -27.45 -10.56
C GLU A 21 -12.86 -28.60 -11.51
N VAL A 22 -13.76 -28.38 -12.48
CA VAL A 22 -14.07 -29.35 -13.54
C VAL A 22 -12.84 -29.59 -14.42
N ASP A 23 -12.02 -28.57 -14.66
CA ASP A 23 -10.75 -28.68 -15.40
C ASP A 23 -9.62 -29.37 -14.58
N GLY A 24 -9.91 -29.78 -13.35
CA GLY A 24 -8.98 -30.53 -12.50
C GLY A 24 -8.00 -29.67 -11.73
N ALA A 25 -8.20 -28.34 -11.68
CA ALA A 25 -7.34 -27.45 -10.92
C ALA A 25 -7.46 -27.68 -9.41
N ASN A 26 -6.32 -27.83 -8.75
CA ASN A 26 -6.32 -27.93 -7.28
C ASN A 26 -6.59 -26.56 -6.62
N ALA A 27 -6.82 -26.54 -5.29
CA ALA A 27 -7.17 -25.31 -4.56
C ALA A 27 -6.12 -24.20 -4.71
N TRP A 28 -4.85 -24.54 -4.80
CA TRP A 28 -3.77 -23.58 -4.98
C TRP A 28 -3.73 -23.00 -6.41
N GLU A 29 -3.98 -23.81 -7.40
CA GLU A 29 -4.08 -23.39 -8.80
C GLU A 29 -5.26 -22.47 -9.03
N ARG A 30 -6.44 -22.79 -8.47
CA ARG A 30 -7.62 -21.93 -8.48
C ARG A 30 -7.35 -20.57 -7.81
N PHE A 31 -6.69 -20.60 -6.65
CA PHE A 31 -6.32 -19.36 -5.97
C PHE A 31 -5.38 -18.50 -6.84
N ARG A 32 -4.33 -19.10 -7.40
CA ARG A 32 -3.30 -18.37 -8.13
C ARG A 32 -3.75 -17.86 -9.51
N HIS A 33 -4.56 -18.65 -10.25
CA HIS A 33 -4.91 -18.35 -11.63
C HIS A 33 -6.31 -17.75 -11.80
N VAL A 34 -7.19 -17.89 -10.82
CA VAL A 34 -8.56 -17.34 -10.87
C VAL A 34 -8.76 -16.24 -9.84
N THR A 35 -8.58 -16.57 -8.55
CA THR A 35 -8.93 -15.65 -7.46
C THR A 35 -7.97 -14.45 -7.41
N LEU A 36 -6.68 -14.68 -7.51
CA LEU A 36 -5.66 -13.66 -7.34
C LEU A 36 -5.68 -12.60 -8.47
N PRO A 37 -5.83 -12.96 -9.76
CA PRO A 37 -6.01 -11.98 -10.83
C PRO A 37 -7.30 -11.16 -10.68
N LEU A 38 -8.40 -11.79 -10.32
CA LEU A 38 -9.68 -11.10 -10.11
C LEU A 38 -9.67 -10.16 -8.88
N LEU A 39 -8.75 -10.37 -7.94
CA LEU A 39 -8.52 -9.48 -6.81
C LEU A 39 -7.55 -8.33 -7.13
N ALA A 40 -6.92 -8.30 -8.29
CA ALA A 40 -5.95 -7.27 -8.66
C ALA A 40 -6.49 -5.84 -8.47
N PRO A 41 -7.71 -5.47 -8.94
CA PRO A 41 -8.25 -4.12 -8.74
C PRO A 41 -8.46 -3.79 -7.25
N VAL A 42 -8.90 -4.75 -6.45
CA VAL A 42 -9.06 -4.56 -5.00
C VAL A 42 -7.72 -4.40 -4.31
N THR A 43 -6.74 -5.18 -4.71
CA THR A 43 -5.36 -5.08 -4.19
C THR A 43 -4.76 -3.71 -4.47
N THR A 44 -5.00 -3.16 -5.65
CA THR A 44 -4.56 -1.81 -6.01
C THR A 44 -5.16 -0.75 -5.07
N ILE A 45 -6.47 -0.80 -4.85
CA ILE A 45 -7.14 0.12 -3.93
C ILE A 45 -6.55 0.00 -2.52
N VAL A 46 -6.36 -1.24 -2.04
CA VAL A 46 -5.78 -1.50 -0.71
C VAL A 46 -4.36 -0.95 -0.60
N VAL A 47 -3.54 -1.12 -1.62
CA VAL A 47 -2.16 -0.57 -1.63
C VAL A 47 -2.18 0.95 -1.59
N VAL A 48 -3.01 1.60 -2.40
CA VAL A 48 -3.14 3.06 -2.40
C VAL A 48 -3.57 3.58 -1.03
N ILE A 49 -4.60 2.98 -0.42
CA ILE A 49 -5.06 3.35 0.92
C ILE A 49 -3.94 3.13 1.96
N SER A 50 -3.22 2.00 1.89
CA SER A 50 -2.14 1.70 2.82
C SER A 50 -0.98 2.70 2.73
N VAL A 51 -0.67 3.17 1.51
CA VAL A 51 0.35 4.22 1.31
C VAL A 51 -0.12 5.53 1.93
N ILE A 52 -1.37 5.92 1.70
CA ILE A 52 -1.95 7.15 2.29
C ILE A 52 -1.92 7.06 3.83
N ASP A 53 -2.35 5.93 4.40
CA ASP A 53 -2.35 5.72 5.85
C ASP A 53 -0.93 5.72 6.43
N SER A 54 0.04 5.17 5.72
CA SER A 54 1.46 5.21 6.11
C SER A 54 2.01 6.65 6.15
N LEU A 55 1.63 7.49 5.19
CA LEU A 55 2.02 8.90 5.18
C LEU A 55 1.36 9.69 6.31
N ARG A 56 0.13 9.31 6.71
CA ARG A 56 -0.60 9.91 7.84
C ARG A 56 -0.15 9.38 9.21
N ALA A 57 0.64 8.32 9.27
CA ALA A 57 1.17 7.78 10.51
C ALA A 57 2.04 8.78 11.32
N PHE A 58 2.43 9.91 10.69
CA PHE A 58 3.10 11.02 11.37
C PHE A 58 2.34 11.53 12.59
N ASP A 59 1.03 11.79 12.45
CA ASP A 59 0.21 12.34 13.53
C ASP A 59 0.20 11.43 14.75
N LEU A 60 0.06 10.13 14.51
CA LEU A 60 0.01 9.12 15.56
C LEU A 60 1.35 9.04 16.32
N VAL A 61 2.46 8.99 15.60
CA VAL A 61 3.81 8.96 16.19
C VAL A 61 4.12 10.25 16.94
N GLN A 62 3.78 11.40 16.36
CA GLN A 62 4.04 12.70 16.96
C GLN A 62 3.25 12.93 18.25
N ILE A 63 1.99 12.51 18.29
CA ILE A 63 1.12 12.71 19.45
C ILE A 63 1.44 11.70 20.55
N MET A 64 1.62 10.43 20.21
CA MET A 64 1.79 9.36 21.21
C MET A 64 3.20 9.28 21.77
N THR A 65 4.23 9.33 20.94
CA THR A 65 5.60 9.00 21.34
C THR A 65 6.61 10.09 21.05
N ARG A 66 6.29 11.06 20.18
CA ARG A 66 7.21 12.07 19.65
C ARG A 66 8.52 11.47 19.09
N GLY A 67 8.41 10.24 18.56
CA GLY A 67 9.55 9.47 18.08
C GLY A 67 10.30 8.65 19.13
N GLY A 68 9.93 8.76 20.43
CA GLY A 68 10.64 8.09 21.52
C GLY A 68 10.22 6.65 21.82
N PRO A 69 10.94 5.94 22.72
CA PRO A 69 12.23 6.32 23.29
C PRO A 69 13.38 6.19 22.28
N ALA A 70 14.40 7.05 22.40
CA ALA A 70 15.63 7.01 21.60
C ALA A 70 15.38 6.92 20.06
N ASN A 71 14.38 7.61 19.53
CA ASN A 71 13.94 7.60 18.12
C ASN A 71 13.47 6.24 17.58
N SER A 72 13.19 5.26 18.45
CA SER A 72 12.80 3.91 18.04
C SER A 72 11.46 3.84 17.29
N THR A 73 10.60 4.82 17.49
CA THR A 73 9.29 4.93 16.81
C THR A 73 9.27 6.03 15.75
N SER A 74 10.43 6.66 15.46
CA SER A 74 10.50 7.76 14.52
C SER A 74 10.28 7.27 13.09
N VAL A 75 9.30 7.84 12.41
CA VAL A 75 9.06 7.68 10.98
C VAL A 75 9.72 8.84 10.21
N LEU A 76 9.94 8.68 8.92
CA LEU A 76 10.64 9.68 8.10
C LEU A 76 9.94 11.06 8.14
N ALA A 77 8.61 11.08 8.19
CA ALA A 77 7.82 12.29 8.33
C ALA A 77 8.06 12.98 9.70
N ASN A 78 8.23 12.19 10.77
CA ASN A 78 8.55 12.74 12.09
C ASN A 78 9.99 13.32 12.12
N LEU A 79 10.93 12.65 11.48
CA LEU A 79 12.31 13.15 11.35
C LEU A 79 12.34 14.49 10.59
N MET A 80 11.59 14.59 9.48
CA MET A 80 11.43 15.82 8.71
C MET A 80 10.91 16.95 9.59
N TYR A 81 9.87 16.71 10.38
CA TYR A 81 9.27 17.70 11.28
C TYR A 81 10.25 18.15 12.37
N ILE A 82 10.92 17.22 13.04
CA ILE A 82 11.89 17.53 14.09
C ILE A 82 13.06 18.36 13.52
N GLN A 83 13.56 18.01 12.35
CA GLN A 83 14.66 18.74 11.73
C GLN A 83 14.25 20.15 11.32
N ALA A 84 13.08 20.30 10.69
CA ALA A 84 12.63 21.60 10.21
C ALA A 84 12.23 22.54 11.35
N PHE A 85 11.43 22.08 12.30
CA PHE A 85 10.76 22.92 13.28
C PHE A 85 11.40 22.90 14.67
N ASN A 86 11.89 21.76 15.15
CA ASN A 86 12.49 21.68 16.48
C ASN A 86 13.96 22.08 16.46
N ASN A 87 14.70 21.67 15.44
CA ASN A 87 16.14 21.94 15.32
C ASN A 87 16.43 23.18 14.46
N TYR A 88 15.41 23.82 13.88
CA TYR A 88 15.54 24.98 12.98
C TYR A 88 16.48 24.74 11.79
N ARG A 89 16.63 23.49 11.36
CA ARG A 89 17.44 23.08 10.21
C ARG A 89 16.58 22.88 8.98
N MET A 90 15.99 23.96 8.47
CA MET A 90 15.07 23.93 7.33
C MET A 90 15.61 23.19 6.11
N GLY A 91 16.92 23.35 5.81
CA GLY A 91 17.54 22.65 4.68
C GLY A 91 17.55 21.12 4.82
N GLN A 92 17.78 20.61 6.03
CA GLN A 92 17.74 19.17 6.30
C GLN A 92 16.30 18.63 6.31
N GLY A 93 15.35 19.40 6.87
CA GLY A 93 13.94 19.08 6.78
C GLY A 93 13.44 19.01 5.34
N ALA A 94 13.80 19.98 4.52
CA ALA A 94 13.48 20.01 3.09
C ALA A 94 14.10 18.82 2.33
N ALA A 95 15.36 18.47 2.60
CA ALA A 95 16.00 17.30 1.99
C ALA A 95 15.26 16.00 2.35
N THR A 96 14.85 15.85 3.60
CA THR A 96 14.07 14.68 4.06
C THR A 96 12.69 14.63 3.39
N ALA A 97 12.04 15.79 3.20
CA ALA A 97 10.76 15.90 2.49
C ALA A 97 10.88 15.46 1.02
N VAL A 98 11.96 15.86 0.34
CA VAL A 98 12.24 15.47 -1.05
C VAL A 98 12.46 13.95 -1.15
N ILE A 99 13.20 13.34 -0.23
CA ILE A 99 13.40 11.89 -0.20
C ILE A 99 12.06 11.17 -0.02
N LEU A 100 11.22 11.63 0.93
CA LEU A 100 9.90 11.05 1.18
C LEU A 100 8.99 11.19 -0.05
N PHE A 101 9.04 12.33 -0.73
CA PHE A 101 8.30 12.56 -1.98
C PHE A 101 8.72 11.57 -3.06
N PHE A 102 10.03 11.38 -3.29
CA PHE A 102 10.50 10.43 -4.31
C PHE A 102 10.15 8.98 -4.00
N ILE A 103 10.27 8.57 -2.74
CA ILE A 103 9.84 7.22 -2.31
C ILE A 103 8.35 7.02 -2.62
N SER A 104 7.50 7.97 -2.26
CA SER A 104 6.06 7.91 -2.51
C SER A 104 5.76 7.88 -4.01
N LEU A 105 6.44 8.70 -4.80
CA LEU A 105 6.28 8.78 -6.24
C LEU A 105 6.66 7.48 -6.94
N VAL A 106 7.77 6.86 -6.56
CA VAL A 106 8.18 5.55 -7.09
C VAL A 106 7.11 4.49 -6.80
N PHE A 107 6.59 4.47 -5.56
CA PHE A 107 5.52 3.54 -5.19
C PHE A 107 4.25 3.75 -6.01
N ILE A 108 3.82 5.00 -6.17
CA ILE A 108 2.61 5.34 -6.95
C ILE A 108 2.78 4.95 -8.42
N VAL A 109 3.91 5.32 -9.03
CA VAL A 109 4.18 5.00 -10.44
C VAL A 109 4.26 3.49 -10.66
N ALA A 110 4.94 2.75 -9.78
CA ALA A 110 5.04 1.30 -9.88
C ALA A 110 3.65 0.62 -9.79
N ASN A 111 2.78 1.11 -8.90
CA ASN A 111 1.41 0.59 -8.81
C ASN A 111 0.57 0.96 -10.04
N LEU A 112 0.66 2.20 -10.51
CA LEU A 112 -0.07 2.64 -11.71
C LEU A 112 0.32 1.80 -12.94
N TYR A 113 1.62 1.52 -13.08
CA TYR A 113 2.13 0.71 -14.18
C TYR A 113 1.57 -0.72 -14.17
N ARG A 114 1.46 -1.34 -12.99
CA ARG A 114 0.83 -2.66 -12.81
C ARG A 114 -0.64 -2.66 -13.20
N VAL A 115 -1.39 -1.65 -12.74
CA VAL A 115 -2.82 -1.52 -13.05
C VAL A 115 -3.08 -1.36 -14.53
N MET A 116 -2.26 -0.50 -15.19
CA MET A 116 -2.41 -0.28 -16.65
C MET A 116 -2.06 -1.53 -17.47
N GLN A 117 -1.15 -2.39 -17.00
CA GLN A 117 -0.87 -3.65 -17.67
C GLN A 117 -2.05 -4.63 -17.54
N ASP A 118 -2.67 -4.69 -16.35
CA ASP A 118 -3.81 -5.57 -16.12
C ASP A 118 -5.07 -5.15 -16.90
N GLU A 119 -5.24 -3.85 -17.20
CA GLU A 119 -6.37 -3.34 -18.02
C GLU A 119 -6.17 -3.53 -19.54
N LEU A 120 -4.95 -3.72 -20.01
CA LEU A 120 -4.67 -3.90 -21.45
C LEU A 120 -4.74 -5.37 -21.89
N GLU A 121 -4.89 -6.32 -20.98
CA GLU A 121 -5.05 -7.75 -21.28
C GLU A 121 -6.52 -8.22 -21.40
N TYR A 122 -7.48 -7.28 -21.35
CA TYR A 122 -8.90 -7.58 -21.57
C TYR A 122 -9.36 -6.96 -22.91
#